data_ec2a556b87a9c963f71765fb0461d98c
#
_entry.id   ec2a556b87a9c963f71765fb0461d98c
#
_cell.length_a   1.000
_cell.length_b   1.000
_cell.length_c   1.000
_cell.angle_alpha   90.00
_cell.angle_beta   90.00
_cell.angle_gamma   90.00
#
_symmetry.space_group_name_H-M   'P 1'
#
loop_
_entity.id
_entity.type
_entity.pdbx_description
1 polymer ?
#
loop_
_entity_poly.entity_id
_entity_poly.type
_entity_poly.pdbx_seq_one_letter_code
_entity_poly.pdbx_strand_id
1 'polypeptide(L)'
;MDLTHLDATLGQCLLKKIPVLNVVAIIGTTEESQVDPLNGILAIREKYRQQGMEFAIHADAAWGGYYKTMLNSNDDSNPVYFKLMNEDAIVALPMSNYVTEQYKVLQLSDSITIDPHKSGYVPYPAGGLCYRNSAMRNLVSFTAPVVYHGGVVTQL
;
A
#
# COMPACT_ATOMS: atom_id res chain seq x y z
N MET A 1 12.92 -2.17 4.08
CA MET A 1 13.08 -3.67 4.19
C MET A 1 14.31 -4.10 3.42
N ASP A 2 15.10 -5.02 3.97
CA ASP A 2 16.21 -5.67 3.27
C ASP A 2 15.69 -6.94 2.56
N LEU A 3 15.76 -6.96 1.25
CA LEU A 3 15.26 -8.06 0.42
C LEU A 3 16.08 -9.34 0.59
N THR A 4 17.39 -9.23 0.83
CA THR A 4 18.26 -10.39 1.06
C THR A 4 17.88 -11.09 2.35
N HIS A 5 17.63 -10.30 3.40
CA HIS A 5 17.19 -10.84 4.68
C HIS A 5 15.79 -11.44 4.61
N LEU A 6 14.86 -10.78 3.91
CA LEU A 6 13.52 -11.31 3.67
C LEU A 6 13.57 -12.66 2.94
N ASP A 7 14.34 -12.73 1.86
CA ASP A 7 14.48 -13.96 1.07
C ASP A 7 15.06 -15.11 1.91
N ALA A 8 16.11 -14.84 2.69
CA ALA A 8 16.68 -15.84 3.58
C ALA A 8 15.67 -16.31 4.65
N THR A 9 14.89 -15.39 5.23
CA THR A 9 13.87 -15.71 6.23
C THR A 9 12.77 -16.59 5.66
N LEU A 10 12.25 -16.24 4.47
CA LEU A 10 11.22 -17.02 3.80
C LEU A 10 11.75 -18.42 3.40
N GLY A 11 13.02 -18.51 2.97
CA GLY A 11 13.68 -19.79 2.71
C GLY A 11 13.72 -20.70 3.94
N GLN A 12 14.03 -20.12 5.12
CA GLN A 12 13.99 -20.87 6.38
C GLN A 12 12.57 -21.33 6.74
N CYS A 13 11.56 -20.47 6.50
CA CYS A 13 10.16 -20.83 6.72
C CYS A 13 9.74 -21.99 5.82
N LEU A 14 10.10 -21.93 4.55
CA LEU A 14 9.83 -23.01 3.58
C LEU A 14 10.46 -24.34 4.01
N LEU A 15 11.75 -24.31 4.35
CA LEU A 15 12.48 -25.50 4.80
C LEU A 15 11.88 -26.15 6.06
N LYS A 16 11.45 -25.29 7.00
CA LYS A 16 10.88 -25.74 8.27
C LYS A 16 9.36 -25.97 8.20
N LYS A 17 8.75 -25.79 7.03
CA LYS A 17 7.30 -25.87 6.82
C LYS A 17 6.50 -24.94 7.75
N ILE A 18 7.04 -23.76 8.05
CA ILE A 18 6.37 -22.73 8.84
C ILE A 18 5.51 -21.92 7.87
N PRO A 19 4.19 -21.85 8.08
CA PRO A 19 3.32 -21.05 7.24
C PRO A 19 3.61 -19.56 7.43
N VAL A 20 3.70 -18.83 6.32
CA VAL A 20 3.78 -17.37 6.30
C VAL A 20 2.42 -16.84 5.88
N LEU A 21 1.78 -16.04 6.72
CA LEU A 21 0.45 -15.49 6.44
C LEU A 21 0.56 -14.20 5.62
N ASN A 22 1.49 -13.33 5.99
CA ASN A 22 1.57 -12.00 5.41
C ASN A 22 3.00 -11.46 5.48
N VAL A 23 3.36 -10.65 4.49
CA VAL A 23 4.52 -9.75 4.50
C VAL A 23 4.01 -8.33 4.43
N VAL A 24 4.40 -7.48 5.37
CA VAL A 24 4.00 -6.07 5.42
C VAL A 24 5.10 -5.22 4.79
N ALA A 25 4.74 -4.46 3.77
CA ALA A 25 5.58 -3.44 3.15
C ALA A 25 5.16 -2.06 3.61
N ILE A 26 6.06 -1.28 4.19
CA ILE A 26 5.80 0.11 4.59
C ILE A 26 5.94 1.03 3.38
N ILE A 27 4.89 1.78 3.09
CA ILE A 27 4.86 2.73 1.99
C ILE A 27 4.72 4.14 2.57
N GLY A 28 5.83 4.67 3.02
CA GLY A 28 5.95 5.94 3.73
C GLY A 28 6.00 5.78 5.24
N THR A 29 7.21 5.76 5.81
CA THR A 29 7.39 5.83 7.27
C THR A 29 6.96 7.19 7.80
N THR A 30 6.63 7.27 9.10
CA THR A 30 6.14 8.50 9.74
C THR A 30 7.16 9.63 9.72
N GLU A 31 8.42 9.33 9.99
CA GLU A 31 9.46 10.35 10.13
C GLU A 31 10.12 10.71 8.79
N GLU A 32 10.66 9.71 8.07
CA GLU A 32 11.47 9.94 6.87
C GLU A 32 10.71 9.68 5.56
N SER A 33 9.45 9.27 5.63
CA SER A 33 8.64 8.88 4.46
C SER A 33 9.31 7.80 3.58
N GLN A 34 10.11 6.92 4.21
CA GLN A 34 10.79 5.83 3.51
C GLN A 34 9.79 4.84 2.92
N VAL A 35 10.12 4.31 1.75
CA VAL A 35 9.27 3.35 1.04
C VAL A 35 10.03 2.03 0.88
N ASP A 36 9.41 0.94 1.31
CA ASP A 36 9.96 -0.39 1.13
C ASP A 36 10.00 -0.81 -0.36
N PRO A 37 10.93 -1.69 -0.74
CA PRO A 37 11.08 -2.16 -2.12
C PRO A 37 9.96 -3.14 -2.52
N LEU A 38 8.74 -2.63 -2.68
CA LEU A 38 7.52 -3.41 -2.95
C LEU A 38 7.64 -4.27 -4.21
N ASN A 39 8.24 -3.73 -5.29
CA ASN A 39 8.49 -4.50 -6.50
C ASN A 39 9.37 -5.73 -6.25
N GLY A 40 10.41 -5.60 -5.42
CA GLY A 40 11.26 -6.71 -5.01
C GLY A 40 10.53 -7.73 -4.12
N ILE A 41 9.68 -7.24 -3.19
CA ILE A 41 8.84 -8.11 -2.35
C ILE A 41 7.87 -8.93 -3.20
N LEU A 42 7.26 -8.32 -4.22
CA LEU A 42 6.39 -9.00 -5.18
C LEU A 42 7.15 -10.07 -5.98
N ALA A 43 8.37 -9.78 -6.40
CA ALA A 43 9.21 -10.75 -7.11
C ALA A 43 9.59 -11.93 -6.20
N ILE A 44 9.92 -11.68 -4.93
CA ILE A 44 10.19 -12.71 -3.95
C ILE A 44 8.94 -13.57 -3.70
N ARG A 45 7.75 -12.97 -3.58
CA ARG A 45 6.50 -13.72 -3.48
C ARG A 45 6.32 -14.69 -4.64
N GLU A 46 6.54 -14.23 -5.86
CA GLU A 46 6.42 -15.08 -7.06
C GLU A 46 7.42 -16.23 -7.06
N LYS A 47 8.67 -15.99 -6.65
CA LYS A 47 9.69 -17.03 -6.46
C LYS A 47 9.22 -18.12 -5.49
N TYR A 48 8.63 -17.75 -4.36
CA TYR A 48 8.19 -18.73 -3.36
C TYR A 48 6.87 -19.40 -3.74
N ARG A 49 5.99 -18.71 -4.45
CA ARG A 49 4.76 -19.29 -5.01
C ARG A 49 5.06 -20.48 -5.91
N GLN A 50 6.09 -20.37 -6.74
CA GLN A 50 6.55 -21.47 -7.61
C GLN A 50 7.11 -22.67 -6.80
N GLN A 51 7.44 -22.47 -5.54
CA GLN A 51 7.91 -23.50 -4.63
C GLN A 51 6.81 -23.99 -3.67
N GLY A 52 5.56 -23.57 -3.88
CA GLY A 52 4.39 -23.98 -3.09
C GLY A 52 4.19 -23.20 -1.79
N MET A 53 4.87 -22.05 -1.60
CA MET A 53 4.60 -21.16 -0.48
C MET A 53 3.81 -19.94 -0.98
N GLU A 54 2.61 -19.75 -0.44
CA GLU A 54 1.77 -18.59 -0.71
C GLU A 54 1.64 -17.73 0.56
N PHE A 55 1.68 -16.41 0.40
CA PHE A 55 1.44 -15.44 1.47
C PHE A 55 0.88 -14.15 0.89
N ALA A 56 0.12 -13.43 1.71
CA ALA A 56 -0.40 -12.12 1.34
C ALA A 56 0.69 -11.05 1.44
N ILE A 57 0.54 -9.97 0.66
CA ILE A 57 1.32 -8.75 0.83
C ILE A 57 0.36 -7.63 1.24
N HIS A 58 0.60 -7.05 2.41
CA HIS A 58 -0.07 -5.86 2.89
C HIS A 58 0.83 -4.65 2.71
N ALA A 59 0.35 -3.63 2.02
CA ALA A 59 1.03 -2.35 1.95
C ALA A 59 0.49 -1.43 3.04
N ASP A 60 1.29 -1.18 4.06
CA ASP A 60 1.00 -0.12 5.02
C ASP A 60 1.37 1.23 4.40
N ALA A 61 0.39 1.81 3.74
CA ALA A 61 0.48 3.12 3.11
C ALA A 61 -0.31 4.18 3.89
N ALA A 62 -0.43 4.00 5.21
CA ALA A 62 -1.16 4.90 6.10
C ALA A 62 -0.71 6.36 5.94
N TRP A 63 0.60 6.60 5.82
CA TRP A 63 1.16 7.92 5.50
C TRP A 63 1.32 8.15 4.00
N GLY A 64 1.95 7.21 3.29
CA GLY A 64 2.37 7.41 1.91
C GLY A 64 1.27 7.25 0.86
N GLY A 65 0.12 6.66 1.19
CA GLY A 65 -0.90 6.28 0.22
C GLY A 65 -1.37 7.42 -0.68
N TYR A 66 -1.54 8.60 -0.13
CA TYR A 66 -1.98 9.77 -0.89
C TYR A 66 -0.95 10.28 -1.90
N TYR A 67 0.34 10.01 -1.71
CA TYR A 67 1.37 10.41 -2.70
C TYR A 67 1.22 9.68 -4.04
N LYS A 68 0.46 8.58 -4.07
CA LYS A 68 0.09 7.93 -5.34
C LYS A 68 -0.64 8.89 -6.30
N THR A 69 -1.37 9.87 -5.77
CA THR A 69 -2.08 10.87 -6.58
C THR A 69 -1.14 11.81 -7.34
N MET A 70 0.13 11.90 -6.92
CA MET A 70 1.17 12.67 -7.63
C MET A 70 1.64 11.99 -8.92
N LEU A 71 1.35 10.70 -9.08
CA LEU A 71 1.61 9.98 -10.32
C LEU A 71 0.39 10.14 -11.23
N ASN A 72 0.57 10.81 -12.35
CA ASN A 72 -0.51 10.96 -13.34
C ASN A 72 -0.87 9.60 -13.92
N SER A 73 -2.15 9.30 -14.01
CA SER A 73 -2.64 8.01 -14.51
C SER A 73 -2.31 7.75 -15.98
N ASN A 74 -1.94 8.78 -16.75
CA ASN A 74 -1.76 8.71 -18.20
C ASN A 74 -0.38 9.14 -18.70
N ASP A 75 0.45 9.75 -17.86
CA ASP A 75 1.78 10.19 -18.27
C ASP A 75 2.68 10.39 -17.05
N ASP A 76 3.57 9.44 -16.83
CA ASP A 76 4.56 9.47 -15.73
C ASP A 76 5.62 10.57 -15.90
N SER A 77 5.61 11.29 -17.02
CA SER A 77 6.62 12.32 -17.37
C SER A 77 6.14 13.74 -17.07
N ASN A 78 4.86 13.94 -16.75
CA ASN A 78 4.35 15.30 -16.55
C ASN A 78 4.52 15.79 -15.11
N PRO A 79 5.17 16.92 -14.89
CA PRO A 79 5.23 17.56 -13.59
C PRO A 79 3.82 17.96 -13.12
N VAL A 80 3.57 17.83 -11.83
CA VAL A 80 2.32 18.31 -11.22
C VAL A 80 2.39 19.85 -11.19
N TYR A 81 1.46 20.50 -11.90
CA TYR A 81 1.35 21.95 -11.92
C TYR A 81 0.42 22.43 -10.82
N PHE A 82 0.87 23.37 -10.00
CA PHE A 82 0.04 24.08 -9.05
C PHE A 82 -0.08 25.54 -9.45
N LYS A 83 -1.29 26.10 -9.36
CA LYS A 83 -1.46 27.56 -9.40
C LYS A 83 -1.29 28.09 -7.98
N LEU A 84 -0.24 28.82 -7.73
CA LEU A 84 -0.05 29.56 -6.48
C LEU A 84 -0.29 31.04 -6.78
N MET A 85 -1.34 31.64 -6.18
CA MET A 85 -1.63 33.09 -6.22
C MET A 85 -1.67 33.70 -7.65
N ASN A 86 -2.34 33.07 -8.60
CA ASN A 86 -2.47 33.50 -9.99
C ASN A 86 -1.18 33.40 -10.85
N GLU A 87 -0.08 32.93 -10.35
CA GLU A 87 1.10 32.59 -11.12
C GLU A 87 1.20 31.08 -11.35
N ASP A 88 1.58 30.67 -12.53
CA ASP A 88 1.88 29.28 -12.85
C ASP A 88 3.19 28.88 -12.18
N ALA A 89 3.13 28.45 -10.93
CA ALA A 89 4.27 27.92 -10.21
C ALA A 89 4.44 26.44 -10.57
N ILE A 90 5.49 26.12 -11.31
CA ILE A 90 5.92 24.74 -11.52
C ILE A 90 6.69 24.31 -10.26
N VAL A 91 6.00 23.66 -9.33
CA VAL A 91 6.69 22.93 -8.27
C VAL A 91 6.93 21.53 -8.79
N ALA A 92 8.00 21.35 -9.55
CA ALA A 92 8.50 20.02 -9.86
C ALA A 92 9.09 19.44 -8.56
N LEU A 93 8.27 18.68 -7.82
CA LEU A 93 8.73 17.79 -6.76
C LEU A 93 8.66 16.36 -7.31
N PRO A 94 9.58 15.97 -8.21
CA PRO A 94 9.55 14.62 -8.73
C PRO A 94 9.86 13.66 -7.60
N MET A 95 9.05 12.63 -7.46
CA MET A 95 9.45 11.46 -6.69
C MET A 95 10.72 10.88 -7.33
N SER A 96 11.61 10.30 -6.52
CA SER A 96 12.73 9.55 -7.08
C SER A 96 12.19 8.39 -7.94
N ASN A 97 12.97 7.98 -8.94
CA ASN A 97 12.61 6.84 -9.80
C ASN A 97 12.31 5.59 -8.95
N TYR A 98 13.11 5.36 -7.89
CA TYR A 98 12.90 4.26 -6.97
C TYR A 98 11.50 4.31 -6.34
N VAL A 99 11.10 5.44 -5.78
CA VAL A 99 9.79 5.60 -5.13
C VAL A 99 8.66 5.45 -6.13
N THR A 100 8.80 6.07 -7.30
CA THR A 100 7.81 5.98 -8.39
C THR A 100 7.53 4.53 -8.78
N GLU A 101 8.58 3.70 -8.93
CA GLU A 101 8.42 2.28 -9.25
C GLU A 101 7.64 1.51 -8.16
N GLN A 102 7.83 1.84 -6.88
CA GLN A 102 7.06 1.20 -5.81
C GLN A 102 5.58 1.58 -5.87
N TYR A 103 5.28 2.85 -6.11
CA TYR A 103 3.89 3.31 -6.25
C TYR A 103 3.19 2.76 -7.50
N LYS A 104 3.91 2.51 -8.60
CA LYS A 104 3.35 1.88 -9.81
C LYS A 104 2.80 0.49 -9.52
N VAL A 105 3.47 -0.28 -8.68
CA VAL A 105 3.09 -1.66 -8.35
C VAL A 105 2.22 -1.78 -7.10
N LEU A 106 1.88 -0.68 -6.42
CA LEU A 106 1.10 -0.68 -5.18
C LEU A 106 -0.22 -1.44 -5.31
N GLN A 107 -0.89 -1.33 -6.45
CA GLN A 107 -2.14 -2.04 -6.77
C GLN A 107 -2.00 -3.57 -6.81
N LEU A 108 -0.78 -4.12 -6.83
CA LEU A 108 -0.51 -5.56 -6.84
C LEU A 108 -0.45 -6.14 -5.41
N SER A 109 -0.52 -5.30 -4.39
CA SER A 109 -0.69 -5.72 -2.99
C SER A 109 -2.07 -6.33 -2.79
N ASP A 110 -2.20 -7.24 -1.82
CA ASP A 110 -3.48 -7.90 -1.53
C ASP A 110 -4.37 -7.02 -0.65
N SER A 111 -3.76 -6.16 0.18
CA SER A 111 -4.45 -5.12 0.93
C SER A 111 -3.57 -3.89 1.13
N ILE A 112 -4.22 -2.74 1.32
CA ILE A 112 -3.55 -1.44 1.47
C ILE A 112 -4.26 -0.66 2.56
N THR A 113 -3.51 -0.17 3.56
CA THR A 113 -4.01 0.81 4.53
C THR A 113 -3.73 2.22 4.00
N ILE A 114 -4.71 3.11 4.10
CA ILE A 114 -4.58 4.53 3.76
C ILE A 114 -5.30 5.34 4.83
N ASP A 115 -4.63 6.35 5.41
CA ASP A 115 -5.23 7.21 6.42
C ASP A 115 -5.49 8.62 5.87
N PRO A 116 -6.76 8.93 5.51
CA PRO A 116 -7.14 10.28 5.08
C PRO A 116 -6.80 11.37 6.09
N HIS A 117 -6.82 11.07 7.41
CA HIS A 117 -6.48 12.01 8.46
C HIS A 117 -4.98 12.31 8.58
N LYS A 118 -4.15 11.66 7.76
CA LYS A 118 -2.70 11.94 7.65
C LYS A 118 -2.43 12.81 6.42
N SER A 119 -1.82 12.27 5.39
CA SER A 119 -1.47 13.00 4.17
C SER A 119 -2.67 13.43 3.31
N GLY A 120 -3.89 12.98 3.64
CA GLY A 120 -5.13 13.42 2.99
C GLY A 120 -5.73 14.68 3.59
N TYR A 121 -5.18 15.21 4.70
CA TYR A 121 -5.65 16.43 5.39
C TYR A 121 -7.14 16.41 5.79
N VAL A 122 -7.73 15.24 5.96
CA VAL A 122 -9.10 15.07 6.44
C VAL A 122 -9.11 15.07 7.97
N PRO A 123 -10.12 15.70 8.62
CA PRO A 123 -10.23 15.65 10.07
C PRO A 123 -10.29 14.24 10.65
N TYR A 124 -9.71 14.06 11.81
CA TYR A 124 -9.71 12.80 12.57
C TYR A 124 -11.11 12.47 13.13
N PRO A 125 -11.54 11.18 13.20
CA PRO A 125 -10.87 9.98 12.74
C PRO A 125 -11.25 9.63 11.29
N ALA A 126 -10.29 9.29 10.46
CA ALA A 126 -10.53 8.78 9.13
C ALA A 126 -9.43 7.78 8.73
N GLY A 127 -9.79 6.55 8.50
CA GLY A 127 -8.89 5.48 8.05
C GLY A 127 -9.55 4.66 6.96
N GLY A 128 -8.77 4.10 6.06
CA GLY A 128 -9.25 3.26 4.99
C GLY A 128 -8.42 1.98 4.87
N LEU A 129 -9.10 0.86 4.60
CA LEU A 129 -8.47 -0.42 4.31
C LEU A 129 -9.05 -0.97 3.02
N CYS A 130 -8.21 -1.06 2.00
CA CYS A 130 -8.57 -1.54 0.68
C CYS A 130 -8.12 -2.99 0.51
N TYR A 131 -8.95 -3.82 -0.10
CA TYR A 131 -8.62 -5.19 -0.46
C TYR A 131 -8.71 -5.37 -1.96
N ARG A 132 -7.73 -6.06 -2.55
CA ARG A 132 -7.77 -6.43 -3.97
C ARG A 132 -8.86 -7.48 -4.24
N ASN A 133 -9.07 -8.40 -3.31
CA ASN A 133 -10.14 -9.39 -3.35
C ASN A 133 -11.22 -9.01 -2.33
N SER A 134 -12.41 -8.68 -2.81
CA SER A 134 -13.54 -8.27 -1.96
C SER A 134 -13.97 -9.35 -0.95
N ALA A 135 -13.73 -10.63 -1.26
CA ALA A 135 -14.02 -11.73 -0.33
C ALA A 135 -13.22 -11.65 0.98
N MET A 136 -12.04 -11.03 0.97
CA MET A 136 -11.24 -10.82 2.20
C MET A 136 -11.97 -9.97 3.24
N ARG A 137 -12.89 -9.11 2.82
CA ARG A 137 -13.72 -8.32 3.72
C ARG A 137 -14.48 -9.19 4.70
N ASN A 138 -14.97 -10.35 4.26
CA ASN A 138 -15.75 -11.25 5.10
C ASN A 138 -14.95 -11.84 6.27
N LEU A 139 -13.61 -11.86 6.16
CA LEU A 139 -12.73 -12.35 7.22
C LEU A 139 -12.50 -11.34 8.35
N VAL A 140 -12.72 -10.06 8.08
CA VAL A 140 -12.40 -8.96 9.02
C VAL A 140 -13.61 -8.12 9.40
N SER A 141 -14.72 -8.26 8.68
CA SER A 141 -15.94 -7.54 8.98
C SER A 141 -16.67 -8.19 10.16
N PHE A 142 -17.17 -7.35 11.05
CA PHE A 142 -18.08 -7.77 12.10
C PHE A 142 -19.30 -6.85 12.10
N THR A 143 -20.43 -7.39 12.53
CA THR A 143 -21.65 -6.58 12.71
C THR A 143 -21.71 -6.14 14.17
N ALA A 144 -21.56 -4.85 14.41
CA ALA A 144 -21.75 -4.29 15.74
C ALA A 144 -23.27 -4.21 16.05
N PRO A 145 -23.72 -4.62 17.25
CA PRO A 145 -25.13 -4.53 17.61
C PRO A 145 -25.62 -3.07 17.75
N VAL A 146 -24.70 -2.13 17.84
CA VAL A 146 -24.99 -0.68 17.90
C VAL A 146 -24.19 0.00 16.82
N VAL A 147 -24.76 0.13 15.63
CA VAL A 147 -24.28 1.04 14.58
C VAL A 147 -25.32 2.13 14.41
N TYR A 148 -24.87 3.38 14.32
CA TYR A 148 -25.73 4.55 14.18
C TYR A 148 -26.64 4.52 12.93
N HIS A 149 -26.36 3.68 12.00
CA HIS A 149 -27.20 3.39 10.84
C HIS A 149 -27.31 1.87 10.72
N GLY A 150 -28.40 1.30 11.28
CA GLY A 150 -28.75 -0.11 11.17
C GLY A 150 -29.09 -0.52 9.74
N GLY A 151 -28.18 -0.37 8.83
CA GLY A 151 -28.27 -0.74 7.43
C GLY A 151 -27.28 -1.83 7.08
N VAL A 152 -27.74 -2.82 6.35
CA VAL A 152 -26.87 -3.70 5.60
C VAL A 152 -25.93 -2.79 4.79
N VAL A 153 -24.62 -2.94 5.00
CA VAL A 153 -23.65 -2.23 4.17
C VAL A 153 -23.81 -2.78 2.76
N THR A 154 -24.61 -2.07 1.96
CA THR A 154 -24.75 -2.35 0.54
C THR A 154 -23.40 -2.15 -0.12
N GLN A 155 -23.04 -3.12 -0.94
CA GLN A 155 -21.86 -3.04 -1.82
C GLN A 155 -21.94 -1.75 -2.65
N LEU A 156 -20.88 -0.95 -2.62
CA LEU A 156 -20.59 0.07 -3.62
C LEU A 156 -19.84 -0.60 -4.77
#